data_6c7a7427d6d4c23a749ff039d1c721b3
#
_entry.id   6c7a7427d6d4c23a749ff039d1c721b3
#
_cell.length_a   1.000
_cell.length_b   1.000
_cell.length_c   1.000
_cell.angle_alpha   90.00
_cell.angle_beta   90.00
_cell.angle_gamma   90.00
#
_symmetry.space_group_name_H-M   'P 1'
#
loop_
_entity.id
_entity.type
_entity.pdbx_description
1 polymer ?
#
loop_
_entity_poly.entity_id
_entity_poly.type
_entity_poly.pdbx_seq_one_letter_code
_entity_poly.pdbx_strand_id
1 'polypeptide(L)'
;MKEGQSTFAWKMLSVATSSLVPFCAVIWIASEAAASPKDDIVNGFVKGCIGKQTKAQECEKLRPQFVEIIKEDLWTLGSSADRKFLPDILRAFTVEEVELRIAAAQAFGMIGPQDQDADTLARLANDPVADVRHAVTNAISQGKGKTLDLLKQRVVHLRTGREVEKPADPAKFSMPAAPDSAYLFDSSDATKGRLSYVARGKSDPTQFYKAKAKKGPYKWDQFKEQYRYQLKDEDAALDQTQQAAGKQLESEQPPDPATNMEAYVAYMQKLGSVSTQGSMGKMVFDLYQQNLYGDPTVYVLEERQIGQRSYPTRYAVVYQELAFNRPGYRLAWTTASDDALKAAQVASLKEQKDEEAHQAASKKNEEAAKKREAELDSLTKKKDDAGKKQFKKGQSDLEKELGF
;
A
#
# COMPACT_ATOMS: atom_id res chain seq x y z
N MET A 1 33.47 -8.02 45.31
CA MET A 1 32.95 -6.88 44.55
C MET A 1 31.52 -7.25 44.19
N LYS A 2 30.53 -6.65 44.84
CA LYS A 2 29.10 -6.90 44.58
C LYS A 2 28.61 -5.80 43.65
N GLU A 3 28.32 -6.18 42.42
CA GLU A 3 27.63 -5.31 41.48
C GLU A 3 26.19 -5.12 41.91
N GLY A 4 25.82 -3.87 42.21
CA GLY A 4 24.46 -3.51 42.55
C GLY A 4 23.62 -3.45 41.28
N GLN A 5 22.78 -4.43 41.08
CA GLN A 5 21.72 -4.36 40.06
C GLN A 5 20.68 -3.34 40.52
N SER A 6 20.65 -2.20 39.87
CA SER A 6 19.57 -1.23 39.98
C SER A 6 18.36 -1.74 39.21
N THR A 7 17.43 -2.35 39.91
CA THR A 7 16.11 -2.72 39.38
C THR A 7 15.23 -1.47 39.34
N PHE A 8 15.11 -0.86 38.18
CA PHE A 8 14.13 0.21 37.92
C PHE A 8 12.72 -0.40 37.84
N ALA A 9 11.90 -0.13 38.82
CA ALA A 9 10.49 -0.52 38.82
C ALA A 9 9.64 0.64 38.30
N TRP A 10 9.07 0.45 37.12
CA TRP A 10 8.08 1.35 36.54
C TRP A 10 6.70 1.12 37.20
N LYS A 11 6.19 2.10 37.92
CA LYS A 11 4.79 2.12 38.32
C LYS A 11 4.04 3.19 37.56
N MET A 12 3.10 2.79 36.74
CA MET A 12 2.13 3.69 36.14
C MET A 12 0.88 3.80 36.99
N LEU A 13 0.46 5.01 37.22
CA LEU A 13 -0.90 5.32 37.68
C LEU A 13 -1.72 5.78 36.46
N SER A 14 -2.70 4.97 36.09
CA SER A 14 -3.76 5.41 35.19
C SER A 14 -4.78 6.18 36.00
N VAL A 15 -4.85 7.47 35.84
CA VAL A 15 -5.98 8.26 36.35
C VAL A 15 -6.95 8.43 35.18
N ALA A 16 -8.03 7.66 35.24
CA ALA A 16 -9.17 7.86 34.38
C ALA A 16 -9.96 9.08 34.90
N THR A 17 -9.82 10.23 34.26
CA THR A 17 -10.81 11.30 34.39
C THR A 17 -11.11 11.81 32.99
N SER A 18 -12.38 11.67 32.65
CA SER A 18 -13.02 12.23 31.45
C SER A 18 -12.84 13.77 31.44
N SER A 19 -12.21 14.28 30.43
CA SER A 19 -12.46 15.47 29.65
C SER A 19 -11.18 16.08 29.07
N LEU A 20 -11.05 15.99 27.76
CA LEU A 20 -10.43 16.96 26.85
C LEU A 20 -9.06 17.55 27.26
N VAL A 21 -8.02 16.72 27.29
CA VAL A 21 -6.65 17.13 26.88
C VAL A 21 -5.90 15.83 26.51
N PRO A 22 -5.34 15.66 25.30
CA PRO A 22 -4.53 14.48 24.95
C PRO A 22 -3.08 14.69 25.39
N PHE A 23 -2.80 14.57 26.65
CA PHE A 23 -1.44 14.48 27.16
C PHE A 23 -1.32 13.26 28.08
N CYS A 24 -0.92 12.13 27.51
CA CYS A 24 -0.47 10.98 28.32
C CYS A 24 0.94 11.27 28.80
N ALA A 25 1.04 11.79 30.03
CA ALA A 25 2.31 11.96 30.69
C ALA A 25 2.82 10.63 31.23
N VAL A 26 4.04 10.29 30.91
CA VAL A 26 4.81 9.20 31.53
C VAL A 26 5.31 9.69 32.87
N ILE A 27 4.72 9.24 33.98
CA ILE A 27 5.13 9.63 35.33
C ILE A 27 6.16 8.61 35.83
N TRP A 28 7.35 9.09 36.08
CA TRP A 28 8.41 8.36 36.78
C TRP A 28 8.25 8.51 38.28
N ILE A 29 8.17 7.40 39.01
CA ILE A 29 8.29 7.43 40.47
C ILE A 29 9.63 6.76 40.80
N ALA A 30 10.61 7.58 41.17
CA ALA A 30 11.90 7.14 41.63
C ALA A 30 11.82 6.64 43.09
N SER A 31 12.48 5.52 43.42
CA SER A 31 12.80 5.12 44.80
C SER A 31 13.94 6.03 45.32
N GLU A 32 13.98 6.24 46.62
CA GLU A 32 14.84 7.17 47.37
C GLU A 32 16.39 6.97 47.25
N ALA A 33 16.90 6.69 46.07
CA ALA A 33 18.30 6.91 45.75
C ALA A 33 18.49 8.39 45.34
N ALA A 34 19.53 9.04 45.77
CA ALA A 34 19.82 10.46 45.46
C ALA A 34 19.50 10.78 43.99
N ALA A 35 18.52 11.67 43.77
CA ALA A 35 17.99 11.99 42.46
C ALA A 35 19.14 12.39 41.55
N SER A 36 19.25 11.79 40.38
CA SER A 36 20.23 12.22 39.39
C SER A 36 19.79 13.57 38.78
N PRO A 37 20.66 14.34 38.18
CA PRO A 37 20.27 15.56 37.46
C PRO A 37 19.17 15.31 36.42
N LYS A 38 19.13 14.11 35.84
CA LYS A 38 18.08 13.64 34.94
C LYS A 38 16.72 13.54 35.65
N ASP A 39 16.69 12.94 36.87
CA ASP A 39 15.46 12.81 37.66
C ASP A 39 14.90 14.17 38.05
N ASP A 40 15.76 15.16 38.36
CA ASP A 40 15.35 16.52 38.67
C ASP A 40 14.71 17.22 37.47
N ILE A 41 15.23 17.03 36.26
CA ILE A 41 14.66 17.57 35.03
C ILE A 41 13.30 16.94 34.74
N VAL A 42 13.19 15.60 34.80
CA VAL A 42 11.94 14.85 34.59
C VAL A 42 10.90 15.26 35.63
N ASN A 43 11.28 15.31 36.92
CA ASN A 43 10.37 15.71 37.99
C ASN A 43 9.95 17.18 37.84
N GLY A 44 10.87 18.07 37.41
CA GLY A 44 10.58 19.47 37.11
C GLY A 44 9.58 19.62 35.97
N PHE A 45 9.75 18.86 34.89
CA PHE A 45 8.82 18.85 33.78
C PHE A 45 7.45 18.30 34.18
N VAL A 46 7.40 17.16 34.89
CA VAL A 46 6.15 16.55 35.34
C VAL A 46 5.40 17.49 36.30
N LYS A 47 6.08 18.02 37.31
CA LYS A 47 5.44 18.93 38.31
C LYS A 47 5.07 20.27 37.69
N GLY A 48 5.93 20.81 36.84
CA GLY A 48 5.75 22.14 36.26
C GLY A 48 4.80 22.19 35.07
N CYS A 49 4.89 21.24 34.16
CA CYS A 49 4.19 21.29 32.87
C CYS A 49 2.90 20.48 32.87
N ILE A 50 2.85 19.38 33.62
CA ILE A 50 1.68 18.49 33.68
C ILE A 50 0.76 18.85 34.84
N GLY A 51 1.32 19.33 35.95
CA GLY A 51 0.62 19.63 37.21
C GLY A 51 -0.15 20.94 37.29
N LYS A 52 -0.42 21.64 36.18
CA LYS A 52 -1.23 22.88 36.09
C LYS A 52 -0.65 24.18 36.68
N GLN A 53 0.61 24.25 37.05
CA GLN A 53 1.12 25.43 37.77
C GLN A 53 2.10 26.27 37.01
N THR A 54 2.56 25.89 35.82
CA THR A 54 3.66 26.60 35.14
C THR A 54 3.22 27.27 33.84
N LYS A 55 3.85 28.39 33.56
CA LYS A 55 3.66 29.13 32.31
C LYS A 55 4.10 28.28 31.13
N ALA A 56 3.30 28.24 30.07
CA ALA A 56 3.56 27.47 28.85
C ALA A 56 5.00 27.64 28.28
N GLN A 57 5.57 28.84 28.43
CA GLN A 57 6.94 29.14 27.99
C GLN A 57 8.04 28.38 28.73
N GLU A 58 7.86 28.06 30.01
CA GLU A 58 8.86 27.29 30.77
C GLU A 58 8.82 25.82 30.40
N CYS A 59 7.64 25.30 30.14
CA CYS A 59 7.46 23.91 29.62
C CYS A 59 8.11 23.75 28.26
N GLU A 60 7.95 24.69 27.35
CA GLU A 60 8.60 24.66 26.04
C GLU A 60 10.13 24.67 26.13
N LYS A 61 10.72 25.37 27.12
CA LYS A 61 12.16 25.34 27.33
C LYS A 61 12.69 24.01 27.84
N LEU A 62 11.91 23.30 28.67
CA LEU A 62 12.28 22.01 29.25
C LEU A 62 12.00 20.83 28.32
N ARG A 63 11.09 21.00 27.36
CA ARG A 63 10.68 19.93 26.43
C ARG A 63 11.86 19.27 25.68
N PRO A 64 12.82 20.00 25.08
CA PRO A 64 13.95 19.38 24.40
C PRO A 64 14.81 18.52 25.31
N GLN A 65 15.07 18.96 26.56
CA GLN A 65 15.85 18.21 27.54
C GLN A 65 15.13 16.94 27.97
N PHE A 66 13.81 17.03 28.18
CA PHE A 66 12.96 15.88 28.49
C PHE A 66 12.98 14.84 27.36
N VAL A 67 12.85 15.29 26.11
CA VAL A 67 12.90 14.42 24.93
C VAL A 67 14.24 13.67 24.86
N GLU A 68 15.37 14.37 25.08
CA GLU A 68 16.68 13.72 25.03
C GLU A 68 16.86 12.67 26.14
N ILE A 69 16.42 12.94 27.35
CA ILE A 69 16.47 11.97 28.46
C ILE A 69 15.68 10.69 28.09
N ILE A 70 14.45 10.85 27.62
CA ILE A 70 13.61 9.68 27.26
C ILE A 70 14.21 8.92 26.05
N LYS A 71 14.83 9.60 25.10
CA LYS A 71 15.54 8.94 23.99
C LYS A 71 16.70 8.06 24.49
N GLU A 72 17.50 8.57 25.43
CA GLU A 72 18.58 7.79 26.06
C GLU A 72 18.05 6.58 26.82
N ASP A 73 16.94 6.72 27.53
CA ASP A 73 16.29 5.61 28.25
C ASP A 73 15.75 4.57 27.27
N LEU A 74 15.04 4.98 26.22
CA LEU A 74 14.57 4.07 25.18
C LEU A 74 15.72 3.33 24.51
N TRP A 75 16.84 4.01 24.22
CA TRP A 75 18.05 3.39 23.72
C TRP A 75 18.58 2.32 24.69
N THR A 76 18.62 2.61 25.98
CA THR A 76 19.09 1.70 27.02
C THR A 76 18.18 0.46 27.11
N LEU A 77 16.86 0.66 27.11
CA LEU A 77 15.87 -0.42 27.10
C LEU A 77 16.01 -1.30 25.85
N GLY A 78 16.13 -0.69 24.66
CA GLY A 78 16.32 -1.39 23.41
C GLY A 78 17.61 -2.20 23.37
N SER A 79 18.72 -1.60 23.80
CA SER A 79 20.05 -2.22 23.82
C SER A 79 20.17 -3.40 24.78
N SER A 80 19.31 -3.47 25.80
CA SER A 80 19.23 -4.63 26.71
C SER A 80 18.75 -5.90 25.99
N ALA A 81 18.10 -5.77 24.84
CA ALA A 81 17.42 -6.84 24.09
C ALA A 81 16.43 -7.67 24.92
N ASP A 82 15.98 -7.15 26.07
CA ASP A 82 15.05 -7.84 26.98
C ASP A 82 13.62 -7.46 26.64
N ARG A 83 12.86 -8.43 26.16
CA ARG A 83 11.45 -8.24 25.76
C ARG A 83 10.52 -7.81 26.89
N LYS A 84 10.92 -7.97 28.16
CA LYS A 84 10.09 -7.46 29.29
C LYS A 84 9.88 -5.95 29.24
N PHE A 85 10.77 -5.20 28.56
CA PHE A 85 10.66 -3.75 28.40
C PHE A 85 9.81 -3.32 27.20
N LEU A 86 9.34 -4.25 26.39
CA LEU A 86 8.52 -3.94 25.20
C LEU A 86 7.25 -3.13 25.54
N PRO A 87 6.50 -3.42 26.64
CA PRO A 87 5.35 -2.60 27.01
C PRO A 87 5.71 -1.13 27.28
N ASP A 88 6.88 -0.88 27.86
CA ASP A 88 7.34 0.48 28.15
C ASP A 88 7.75 1.24 26.88
N ILE A 89 8.45 0.57 25.98
CA ILE A 89 8.77 1.12 24.65
C ILE A 89 7.50 1.44 23.87
N LEU A 90 6.49 0.56 23.89
CA LEU A 90 5.23 0.78 23.19
C LEU A 90 4.46 2.00 23.70
N ARG A 91 4.62 2.37 24.96
CA ARG A 91 4.01 3.59 25.51
C ARG A 91 4.56 4.86 24.88
N ALA A 92 5.83 4.87 24.49
CA ALA A 92 6.41 6.03 23.82
C ALA A 92 5.84 6.30 22.43
N PHE A 93 5.10 5.36 21.82
CA PHE A 93 4.35 5.63 20.59
C PHE A 93 3.04 6.41 20.82
N THR A 94 2.59 6.57 22.07
CA THR A 94 1.35 7.29 22.38
C THR A 94 1.56 8.79 22.60
N VAL A 95 2.80 9.24 22.57
CA VAL A 95 3.14 10.66 22.79
C VAL A 95 3.12 11.45 21.47
N GLU A 96 2.96 12.77 21.56
CA GLU A 96 2.92 13.65 20.39
C GLU A 96 4.30 13.88 19.77
N GLU A 97 5.36 13.79 20.56
CA GLU A 97 6.73 14.03 20.15
C GLU A 97 7.20 13.01 19.13
N VAL A 98 7.46 13.48 17.92
CA VAL A 98 7.88 12.63 16.77
C VAL A 98 9.20 11.93 17.09
N GLU A 99 10.14 12.64 17.72
CA GLU A 99 11.45 12.10 18.11
C GLU A 99 11.34 10.90 19.05
N LEU A 100 10.40 10.94 20.00
CA LEU A 100 10.19 9.85 20.94
C LEU A 100 9.57 8.63 20.25
N ARG A 101 8.62 8.84 19.32
CA ARG A 101 8.06 7.73 18.53
C ARG A 101 9.10 7.08 17.62
N ILE A 102 10.01 7.90 17.03
CA ILE A 102 11.14 7.36 16.24
C ILE A 102 12.09 6.55 17.14
N ALA A 103 12.48 7.11 18.30
CA ALA A 103 13.35 6.40 19.25
C ALA A 103 12.72 5.10 19.77
N ALA A 104 11.42 5.09 20.01
CA ALA A 104 10.68 3.88 20.39
C ALA A 104 10.71 2.82 19.27
N ALA A 105 10.57 3.22 18.01
CA ALA A 105 10.70 2.31 16.88
C ALA A 105 12.10 1.70 16.78
N GLN A 106 13.14 2.50 16.99
CA GLN A 106 14.52 2.04 17.01
C GLN A 106 14.77 1.05 18.16
N ALA A 107 14.30 1.38 19.38
CA ALA A 107 14.39 0.51 20.54
C ALA A 107 13.66 -0.82 20.32
N PHE A 108 12.48 -0.78 19.70
CA PHE A 108 11.76 -1.99 19.32
C PHE A 108 12.57 -2.86 18.34
N GLY A 109 13.19 -2.24 17.34
CA GLY A 109 14.07 -2.95 16.40
C GLY A 109 15.23 -3.65 17.12
N MET A 110 15.87 -2.99 18.09
CA MET A 110 16.97 -3.55 18.89
C MET A 110 16.56 -4.77 19.72
N ILE A 111 15.35 -4.77 20.31
CA ILE A 111 14.79 -5.92 21.04
C ILE A 111 14.59 -7.12 20.09
N GLY A 112 14.40 -6.88 18.80
CA GLY A 112 14.14 -7.91 17.80
C GLY A 112 12.67 -8.30 17.72
N PRO A 113 11.92 -7.73 16.77
CA PRO A 113 10.52 -8.07 16.55
C PRO A 113 10.32 -9.55 16.22
N GLN A 114 9.22 -10.12 16.72
CA GLN A 114 8.77 -11.48 16.50
C GLN A 114 7.41 -11.49 15.80
N ASP A 115 7.02 -12.64 15.25
CA ASP A 115 5.76 -12.77 14.48
C ASP A 115 4.52 -12.36 15.29
N GLN A 116 4.51 -12.57 16.57
CA GLN A 116 3.46 -12.12 17.49
C GLN A 116 3.32 -10.59 17.59
N ASP A 117 4.35 -9.84 17.21
CA ASP A 117 4.34 -8.38 17.25
C ASP A 117 3.79 -7.76 15.96
N ALA A 118 3.53 -8.58 14.93
CA ALA A 118 3.18 -8.12 13.59
C ALA A 118 1.94 -7.20 13.58
N ASP A 119 0.89 -7.53 14.32
CA ASP A 119 -0.33 -6.70 14.41
C ASP A 119 -0.06 -5.33 15.05
N THR A 120 0.80 -5.29 16.06
CA THR A 120 1.22 -4.03 16.68
C THR A 120 2.07 -3.19 15.73
N LEU A 121 3.05 -3.81 15.09
CA LEU A 121 3.92 -3.14 14.12
C LEU A 121 3.13 -2.65 12.88
N ALA A 122 2.15 -3.42 12.42
CA ALA A 122 1.27 -3.00 11.34
C ALA A 122 0.50 -1.72 11.69
N ARG A 123 0.03 -1.59 12.93
CA ARG A 123 -0.63 -0.36 13.41
C ARG A 123 0.35 0.80 13.50
N LEU A 124 1.55 0.58 14.03
CA LEU A 124 2.59 1.60 14.17
C LEU A 124 3.14 2.05 12.81
N ALA A 125 3.22 1.15 11.84
CA ALA A 125 3.58 1.47 10.46
C ALA A 125 2.55 2.37 9.76
N ASN A 126 1.39 2.61 10.38
CA ASN A 126 0.37 3.54 9.92
C ASN A 126 0.37 4.86 10.71
N ASP A 127 1.50 5.30 11.21
CA ASP A 127 1.64 6.60 11.88
C ASP A 127 1.41 7.76 10.88
N PRO A 128 0.76 8.86 11.29
CA PRO A 128 0.58 10.02 10.41
C PRO A 128 1.87 10.74 10.02
N VAL A 129 3.00 10.46 10.71
CA VAL A 129 4.29 11.07 10.42
C VAL A 129 5.17 10.09 9.63
N ALA A 130 5.63 10.52 8.46
CA ALA A 130 6.38 9.67 7.54
C ALA A 130 7.70 9.14 8.14
N ASP A 131 8.44 9.97 8.89
CA ASP A 131 9.69 9.55 9.54
C ASP A 131 9.45 8.48 10.62
N VAL A 132 8.32 8.52 11.32
CA VAL A 132 7.94 7.46 12.27
C VAL A 132 7.64 6.17 11.53
N ARG A 133 6.86 6.21 10.43
CA ARG A 133 6.61 5.05 9.58
C ARG A 133 7.92 4.43 9.08
N HIS A 134 8.88 5.28 8.66
CA HIS A 134 10.20 4.82 8.22
C HIS A 134 10.95 4.09 9.34
N ALA A 135 11.00 4.67 10.54
CA ALA A 135 11.65 4.04 11.70
C ALA A 135 10.99 2.70 12.07
N VAL A 136 9.65 2.63 12.05
CA VAL A 136 8.91 1.38 12.29
C VAL A 136 9.23 0.33 11.22
N THR A 137 9.35 0.72 9.95
CA THR A 137 9.73 -0.22 8.89
C THR A 137 11.13 -0.77 9.09
N ASN A 138 12.07 0.06 9.51
CA ASN A 138 13.40 -0.40 9.85
C ASN A 138 13.35 -1.43 10.99
N ALA A 139 12.51 -1.22 12.00
CA ALA A 139 12.28 -2.20 13.05
C ALA A 139 11.67 -3.52 12.48
N ILE A 140 10.65 -3.43 11.63
CA ILE A 140 10.03 -4.58 10.97
C ILE A 140 11.08 -5.38 10.17
N SER A 141 12.01 -4.70 9.47
CA SER A 141 13.04 -5.35 8.65
C SER A 141 13.96 -6.25 9.46
N GLN A 142 14.18 -5.94 10.73
CA GLN A 142 15.02 -6.70 11.66
C GLN A 142 14.29 -7.93 12.24
N GLY A 143 12.98 -7.97 12.18
CA GLY A 143 12.16 -9.06 12.71
C GLY A 143 12.24 -10.33 11.88
N LYS A 144 11.80 -11.44 12.45
CA LYS A 144 11.74 -12.76 11.82
C LYS A 144 10.35 -13.37 12.04
N GLY A 145 9.78 -13.92 10.97
CA GLY A 145 8.50 -14.62 11.03
C GLY A 145 7.69 -14.44 9.74
N LYS A 146 6.79 -15.37 9.48
CA LYS A 146 5.99 -15.39 8.25
C LYS A 146 5.10 -14.17 8.09
N THR A 147 4.46 -13.72 9.18
CA THR A 147 3.58 -12.55 9.17
C THR A 147 4.39 -11.26 9.03
N LEU A 148 5.56 -11.20 9.68
CA LEU A 148 6.49 -10.08 9.51
C LEU A 148 7.05 -10.00 8.09
N ASP A 149 7.27 -11.12 7.40
CA ASP A 149 7.73 -11.13 6.01
C ASP A 149 6.65 -10.59 5.06
N LEU A 150 5.37 -10.87 5.31
CA LEU A 150 4.26 -10.21 4.60
C LEU A 150 4.23 -8.70 4.90
N LEU A 151 4.43 -8.34 6.16
CA LEU A 151 4.43 -6.94 6.56
C LEU A 151 5.60 -6.17 5.95
N LYS A 152 6.80 -6.75 5.85
CA LYS A 152 7.95 -6.15 5.13
C LYS A 152 7.62 -5.83 3.67
N GLN A 153 6.92 -6.74 2.98
CA GLN A 153 6.51 -6.53 1.59
C GLN A 153 5.42 -5.45 1.48
N ARG A 154 4.56 -5.34 2.49
CA ARG A 154 3.45 -4.38 2.53
C ARG A 154 3.92 -2.96 2.79
N VAL A 155 4.89 -2.80 3.69
CA VAL A 155 5.31 -1.49 4.17
C VAL A 155 6.41 -0.93 3.28
N VAL A 156 6.04 -0.08 2.33
CA VAL A 156 6.97 0.60 1.43
C VAL A 156 6.95 2.10 1.74
N HIS A 157 8.05 2.63 2.29
CA HIS A 157 8.16 4.04 2.58
C HIS A 157 8.76 4.79 1.39
N LEU A 158 7.88 5.48 0.68
CA LEU A 158 8.26 6.34 -0.45
C LEU A 158 8.31 7.83 -0.07
N ARG A 159 7.84 8.16 1.15
CA ARG A 159 7.78 9.56 1.62
C ARG A 159 8.60 9.71 2.88
N THR A 160 9.24 10.87 3.01
CA THR A 160 9.90 11.34 4.22
C THR A 160 9.23 12.62 4.67
N GLY A 161 9.31 12.95 5.94
CA GLY A 161 8.81 14.21 6.50
C GLY A 161 8.34 14.07 7.93
N ARG A 162 8.51 15.16 8.68
CA ARG A 162 8.14 15.26 10.10
C ARG A 162 6.76 15.87 10.32
N GLU A 163 6.16 16.42 9.28
CA GLU A 163 4.81 16.97 9.36
C GLU A 163 3.78 15.88 9.61
N VAL A 164 2.78 16.20 10.44
CA VAL A 164 1.65 15.32 10.69
C VAL A 164 0.72 15.33 9.48
N GLU A 165 0.71 14.25 8.74
CA GLU A 165 -0.19 14.07 7.60
C GLU A 165 -1.63 13.91 8.10
N LYS A 166 -2.56 14.65 7.48
CA LYS A 166 -3.99 14.51 7.75
C LYS A 166 -4.61 13.53 6.77
N PRO A 167 -5.48 12.62 7.24
CA PRO A 167 -6.27 11.78 6.34
C PRO A 167 -7.03 12.65 5.34
N ALA A 168 -6.96 12.29 4.06
CA ALA A 168 -7.80 12.94 3.08
C ALA A 168 -9.28 12.59 3.33
N ASP A 169 -10.16 13.59 3.27
CA ASP A 169 -11.59 13.39 3.42
C ASP A 169 -12.17 12.81 2.12
N PRO A 170 -12.68 11.56 2.12
CA PRO A 170 -13.20 10.92 0.93
C PRO A 170 -14.49 11.61 0.42
N ALA A 171 -15.21 12.35 1.27
CA ALA A 171 -16.40 13.08 0.87
C ALA A 171 -16.08 14.20 -0.13
N LYS A 172 -14.89 14.81 -0.06
CA LYS A 172 -14.44 15.82 -1.02
C LYS A 172 -14.31 15.28 -2.46
N PHE A 173 -14.16 13.97 -2.60
CA PHE A 173 -14.06 13.28 -3.89
C PHE A 173 -15.38 12.57 -4.25
N SER A 174 -16.44 12.81 -3.50
CA SER A 174 -17.74 12.10 -3.61
C SER A 174 -17.57 10.58 -3.50
N MET A 175 -16.63 10.15 -2.68
CA MET A 175 -16.33 8.74 -2.42
C MET A 175 -16.78 8.40 -0.99
N PRO A 176 -17.76 7.50 -0.82
CA PRO A 176 -18.17 7.09 0.52
C PRO A 176 -17.16 6.14 1.14
N ALA A 177 -16.57 6.49 2.28
CA ALA A 177 -15.79 5.55 3.07
C ALA A 177 -16.71 4.61 3.86
N ALA A 178 -16.31 3.35 3.98
CA ALA A 178 -16.99 2.41 4.86
C ALA A 178 -16.79 2.83 6.34
N PRO A 179 -17.82 2.70 7.20
CA PRO A 179 -17.70 3.04 8.59
C PRO A 179 -16.64 2.19 9.31
N ASP A 180 -16.13 2.68 10.43
CA ASP A 180 -15.16 1.99 11.28
C ASP A 180 -13.94 1.47 10.50
N SER A 181 -13.29 2.37 9.76
CA SER A 181 -12.11 2.07 8.97
C SER A 181 -10.93 2.95 9.39
N ALA A 182 -9.71 2.42 9.30
CA ALA A 182 -8.48 3.16 9.49
C ALA A 182 -7.90 3.56 8.13
N TYR A 183 -7.58 4.83 7.97
CA TYR A 183 -6.90 5.37 6.81
C TYR A 183 -5.44 4.86 6.76
N LEU A 184 -4.96 4.46 5.59
CA LEU A 184 -3.60 3.99 5.38
C LEU A 184 -2.77 5.06 4.66
N PHE A 185 -1.92 5.75 5.40
CA PHE A 185 -1.13 6.89 4.90
C PHE A 185 -0.13 6.51 3.80
N ASP A 186 0.49 5.33 3.91
CA ASP A 186 1.52 4.85 2.99
C ASP A 186 0.98 4.49 1.59
N SER A 187 -0.27 4.04 1.52
CA SER A 187 -0.92 3.57 0.29
C SER A 187 -2.00 4.49 -0.23
N SER A 188 -2.22 5.63 0.43
CA SER A 188 -3.15 6.67 0.01
C SER A 188 -2.44 7.80 -0.70
N ASP A 189 -3.04 8.29 -1.78
CA ASP A 189 -2.57 9.47 -2.51
C ASP A 189 -3.76 10.10 -3.25
N ALA A 190 -4.31 11.16 -2.65
CA ALA A 190 -5.46 11.85 -3.23
C ALA A 190 -5.14 12.49 -4.59
N THR A 191 -3.90 12.89 -4.84
CA THR A 191 -3.48 13.49 -6.12
C THR A 191 -3.48 12.46 -7.24
N LYS A 192 -3.25 11.20 -6.90
CA LYS A 192 -3.31 10.05 -7.80
C LYS A 192 -4.69 9.36 -7.83
N GLY A 193 -5.69 9.95 -7.21
CA GLY A 193 -7.05 9.40 -7.20
C GLY A 193 -7.18 8.09 -6.44
N ARG A 194 -6.49 7.93 -5.30
CA ARG A 194 -6.59 6.72 -4.48
C ARG A 194 -6.54 7.01 -2.98
N LEU A 195 -7.45 6.39 -2.23
CA LEU A 195 -7.43 6.35 -0.77
C LEU A 195 -7.58 4.91 -0.31
N SER A 196 -6.72 4.48 0.58
CA SER A 196 -6.69 3.11 1.09
C SER A 196 -7.06 3.07 2.57
N TYR A 197 -7.79 2.05 2.95
CA TYR A 197 -8.29 1.85 4.30
C TYR A 197 -8.20 0.37 4.69
N VAL A 198 -8.13 0.12 5.99
CA VAL A 198 -8.31 -1.20 6.57
C VAL A 198 -9.47 -1.15 7.56
N ALA A 199 -10.34 -2.16 7.54
CA ALA A 199 -11.47 -2.23 8.46
C ALA A 199 -11.01 -2.37 9.91
N ARG A 200 -11.73 -1.73 10.85
CA ARG A 200 -11.58 -1.89 12.28
C ARG A 200 -12.70 -2.80 12.80
N GLY A 201 -12.39 -3.56 13.82
CA GLY A 201 -13.40 -4.39 14.47
C GLY A 201 -14.07 -5.39 13.51
N LYS A 202 -15.42 -5.39 13.50
CA LYS A 202 -16.25 -6.30 12.70
C LYS A 202 -16.84 -5.64 11.44
N SER A 203 -16.34 -4.50 11.03
CA SER A 203 -16.82 -3.80 9.83
C SER A 203 -16.59 -4.64 8.59
N ASP A 204 -17.62 -4.77 7.74
CA ASP A 204 -17.53 -5.46 6.45
C ASP A 204 -17.70 -4.45 5.29
N PRO A 205 -16.59 -4.01 4.69
CA PRO A 205 -16.66 -3.10 3.54
C PRO A 205 -17.34 -3.71 2.32
N THR A 206 -17.39 -5.03 2.20
CA THR A 206 -18.04 -5.75 1.09
C THR A 206 -19.52 -5.42 1.03
N GLN A 207 -20.23 -5.58 2.15
CA GLN A 207 -21.66 -5.28 2.22
C GLN A 207 -21.94 -3.79 1.97
N PHE A 208 -21.09 -2.93 2.51
CA PHE A 208 -21.22 -1.48 2.34
C PHE A 208 -21.13 -1.07 0.86
N TYR A 209 -20.13 -1.58 0.12
CA TYR A 209 -19.96 -1.22 -1.29
C TYR A 209 -20.91 -1.96 -2.21
N LYS A 210 -21.32 -3.19 -1.88
CA LYS A 210 -22.36 -3.89 -2.61
C LYS A 210 -23.68 -3.10 -2.65
N ALA A 211 -24.04 -2.45 -1.54
CA ALA A 211 -25.26 -1.63 -1.47
C ALA A 211 -25.15 -0.30 -2.24
N LYS A 212 -23.96 0.19 -2.55
CA LYS A 212 -23.70 1.47 -3.21
C LYS A 212 -23.28 1.35 -4.67
N ALA A 213 -22.93 0.13 -5.10
CA ALA A 213 -22.45 -0.11 -6.45
C ALA A 213 -23.53 0.07 -7.50
N LYS A 214 -23.20 0.76 -8.58
CA LYS A 214 -24.01 0.80 -9.80
C LYS A 214 -23.77 -0.44 -10.68
N LYS A 215 -22.53 -0.96 -10.66
CA LYS A 215 -22.14 -2.19 -11.38
C LYS A 215 -21.15 -3.01 -10.55
N GLY A 216 -21.06 -4.29 -10.85
CA GLY A 216 -20.31 -5.29 -10.11
C GLY A 216 -21.20 -6.12 -9.20
N PRO A 217 -20.63 -6.94 -8.30
CA PRO A 217 -19.20 -7.13 -8.06
C PRO A 217 -18.47 -7.78 -9.25
N TYR A 218 -17.27 -7.27 -9.54
CA TYR A 218 -16.37 -7.91 -10.51
C TYR A 218 -15.18 -8.49 -9.75
N LYS A 219 -14.72 -9.67 -10.14
CA LYS A 219 -13.37 -10.11 -9.80
C LYS A 219 -12.36 -9.17 -10.47
N TRP A 220 -11.16 -9.02 -9.90
CA TRP A 220 -10.15 -8.10 -10.40
C TRP A 220 -9.84 -8.28 -11.89
N ASP A 221 -9.65 -9.53 -12.33
CA ASP A 221 -9.36 -9.80 -13.75
C ASP A 221 -10.55 -9.53 -14.66
N GLN A 222 -11.77 -9.81 -14.20
CA GLN A 222 -12.98 -9.45 -14.94
C GLN A 222 -13.14 -7.94 -15.11
N PHE A 223 -12.84 -7.17 -14.06
CA PHE A 223 -12.86 -5.70 -14.12
C PHE A 223 -11.83 -5.17 -15.12
N LYS A 224 -10.58 -5.68 -15.07
CA LYS A 224 -9.53 -5.29 -16.01
C LYS A 224 -9.92 -5.59 -17.46
N GLU A 225 -10.51 -6.75 -17.71
CA GLU A 225 -10.96 -7.11 -19.06
C GLU A 225 -12.14 -6.26 -19.51
N GLN A 226 -13.15 -6.06 -18.65
CA GLN A 226 -14.33 -5.24 -18.92
C GLN A 226 -14.00 -3.79 -19.28
N TYR A 227 -13.01 -3.20 -18.60
CA TYR A 227 -12.62 -1.80 -18.75
C TYR A 227 -11.23 -1.63 -19.35
N ARG A 228 -10.72 -2.63 -20.05
CA ARG A 228 -9.34 -2.70 -20.58
C ARG A 228 -8.92 -1.45 -21.31
N TYR A 229 -9.73 -0.99 -22.25
CA TYR A 229 -9.41 0.19 -23.07
C TYR A 229 -9.57 1.49 -22.29
N GLN A 230 -10.57 1.59 -21.41
CA GLN A 230 -10.78 2.74 -20.54
C GLN A 230 -9.61 2.96 -19.59
N LEU A 231 -9.08 1.87 -19.00
CA LEU A 231 -7.90 1.92 -18.14
C LEU A 231 -6.65 2.33 -18.93
N LYS A 232 -6.46 1.81 -20.14
CA LYS A 232 -5.39 2.24 -21.05
C LYS A 232 -5.50 3.72 -21.42
N ASP A 233 -6.70 4.19 -21.77
CA ASP A 233 -6.95 5.59 -22.09
C ASP A 233 -6.61 6.49 -20.90
N GLU A 234 -6.95 6.07 -19.68
CA GLU A 234 -6.66 6.80 -18.45
C GLU A 234 -5.15 6.88 -18.18
N ASP A 235 -4.44 5.77 -18.29
CA ASP A 235 -3.00 5.73 -18.16
C ASP A 235 -2.32 6.65 -19.19
N ALA A 236 -2.73 6.57 -20.45
CA ALA A 236 -2.20 7.42 -21.51
C ALA A 236 -2.50 8.91 -21.28
N ALA A 237 -3.69 9.26 -20.80
CA ALA A 237 -4.06 10.64 -20.47
C ALA A 237 -3.22 11.18 -19.29
N LEU A 238 -2.95 10.37 -18.30
CA LEU A 238 -2.10 10.73 -17.16
C LEU A 238 -0.64 10.90 -17.59
N ASP A 239 -0.12 9.99 -18.40
CA ASP A 239 1.24 10.08 -18.93
C ASP A 239 1.44 11.34 -19.77
N GLN A 240 0.49 11.71 -20.63
CA GLN A 240 0.54 12.96 -21.40
C GLN A 240 0.55 14.19 -20.50
N THR A 241 -0.30 14.20 -19.46
CA THR A 241 -0.35 15.30 -18.49
C THR A 241 0.97 15.43 -17.72
N GLN A 242 1.58 14.34 -17.35
CA GLN A 242 2.86 14.31 -16.66
C GLN A 242 4.01 14.74 -17.56
N GLN A 243 4.05 14.27 -18.81
CA GLN A 243 5.05 14.69 -19.78
C GLN A 243 4.95 16.19 -20.06
N ALA A 244 3.74 16.74 -20.14
CA ALA A 244 3.53 18.17 -20.30
C ALA A 244 4.04 18.95 -19.08
N ALA A 245 3.75 18.50 -17.87
CA ALA A 245 4.24 19.08 -16.63
C ALA A 245 5.78 18.97 -16.51
N GLY A 246 6.36 17.84 -16.93
CA GLY A 246 7.81 17.64 -16.99
C GLY A 246 8.50 18.61 -17.92
N LYS A 247 8.00 18.74 -19.14
CA LYS A 247 8.53 19.69 -20.13
C LYS A 247 8.40 21.14 -19.67
N GLN A 248 7.30 21.50 -19.00
CA GLN A 248 7.13 22.81 -18.41
C GLN A 248 8.18 23.05 -17.33
N LEU A 249 8.41 22.08 -16.43
CA LEU A 249 9.41 22.17 -15.38
C LEU A 249 10.84 22.25 -15.93
N GLU A 250 11.14 21.46 -16.98
CA GLU A 250 12.45 21.52 -17.66
C GLU A 250 12.69 22.87 -18.35
N SER A 251 11.62 23.55 -18.77
CA SER A 251 11.71 24.90 -19.33
C SER A 251 11.89 26.00 -18.27
N GLU A 252 11.59 25.72 -17.00
CA GLU A 252 11.83 26.61 -15.89
C GLU A 252 13.33 26.61 -15.54
N GLN A 253 13.92 27.78 -15.36
CA GLN A 253 15.31 27.86 -14.92
C GLN A 253 15.42 27.36 -13.48
N PRO A 254 16.25 26.32 -13.19
CA PRO A 254 16.39 25.81 -11.84
C PRO A 254 16.91 26.91 -10.90
N PRO A 255 16.40 27.01 -9.67
CA PRO A 255 16.95 27.92 -8.68
C PRO A 255 18.44 27.68 -8.46
N ASP A 256 19.21 28.75 -8.30
CA ASP A 256 20.65 28.63 -8.04
C ASP A 256 20.88 28.05 -6.62
N PRO A 257 21.49 26.86 -6.50
CA PRO A 257 21.73 26.22 -5.22
C PRO A 257 22.66 27.03 -4.30
N ALA A 258 23.49 27.91 -4.87
CA ALA A 258 24.39 28.76 -4.08
C ALA A 258 23.65 29.92 -3.38
N THR A 259 22.55 30.39 -3.95
CA THR A 259 21.76 31.49 -3.41
C THR A 259 20.49 31.06 -2.71
N ASN A 260 19.91 29.92 -3.12
CA ASN A 260 18.66 29.40 -2.52
C ASN A 260 18.58 27.87 -2.59
N MET A 261 19.29 27.22 -1.68
CA MET A 261 19.35 25.76 -1.57
C MET A 261 17.97 25.14 -1.33
N GLU A 262 17.11 25.77 -0.54
CA GLU A 262 15.76 25.24 -0.23
C GLU A 262 14.88 25.21 -1.48
N ALA A 263 14.87 26.30 -2.25
CA ALA A 263 14.13 26.35 -3.51
C ALA A 263 14.70 25.35 -4.54
N TYR A 264 16.01 25.15 -4.58
CA TYR A 264 16.65 24.15 -5.43
C TYR A 264 16.24 22.72 -5.04
N VAL A 265 16.27 22.39 -3.75
CA VAL A 265 15.82 21.08 -3.24
C VAL A 265 14.34 20.85 -3.56
N ALA A 266 13.49 21.85 -3.37
CA ALA A 266 12.06 21.77 -3.72
C ALA A 266 11.85 21.56 -5.24
N TYR A 267 12.62 22.25 -6.09
CA TYR A 267 12.61 22.06 -7.54
C TYR A 267 13.03 20.63 -7.92
N MET A 268 14.14 20.12 -7.33
CA MET A 268 14.61 18.75 -7.58
C MET A 268 13.63 17.68 -7.11
N GLN A 269 12.96 17.88 -5.98
CA GLN A 269 11.90 17.02 -5.49
C GLN A 269 10.70 17.02 -6.44
N LYS A 270 10.30 18.19 -6.95
CA LYS A 270 9.22 18.34 -7.92
C LYS A 270 9.57 17.66 -9.25
N LEU A 271 10.79 17.82 -9.73
CA LEU A 271 11.30 17.16 -10.95
C LEU A 271 11.33 15.62 -10.75
N GLY A 272 11.84 15.14 -9.63
CA GLY A 272 11.83 13.72 -9.26
C GLY A 272 10.42 13.16 -9.16
N SER A 273 9.48 13.90 -8.60
CA SER A 273 8.07 13.46 -8.49
C SER A 273 7.38 13.33 -9.84
N VAL A 274 7.72 14.19 -10.81
CA VAL A 274 7.20 14.10 -12.18
C VAL A 274 7.83 12.92 -12.92
N SER A 275 9.12 12.68 -12.76
CA SER A 275 9.83 11.59 -13.48
C SER A 275 9.48 10.19 -12.96
N THR A 276 9.14 10.05 -11.68
CA THR A 276 8.80 8.76 -11.04
C THR A 276 7.30 8.43 -11.08
N GLN A 277 6.46 9.34 -11.54
CA GLN A 277 5.01 9.17 -11.58
C GLN A 277 4.49 8.47 -12.84
N GLY A 278 5.35 7.87 -13.66
CA GLY A 278 4.90 7.06 -14.79
C GLY A 278 3.77 6.08 -14.40
N SER A 279 3.00 5.64 -15.37
CA SER A 279 1.72 4.91 -15.34
C SER A 279 1.48 3.82 -14.27
N MET A 280 2.43 3.54 -13.41
CA MET A 280 2.26 2.65 -12.23
C MET A 280 1.36 3.23 -11.13
N GLY A 281 0.74 4.40 -11.35
CA GLY A 281 0.16 5.21 -10.28
C GLY A 281 -1.12 4.67 -9.67
N LYS A 282 -2.02 4.10 -10.43
CA LYS A 282 -3.40 4.02 -9.98
C LYS A 282 -3.82 2.67 -9.42
N MET A 283 -3.28 1.60 -9.94
CA MET A 283 -3.89 0.31 -9.73
C MET A 283 -2.91 -0.84 -9.67
N VAL A 284 -1.91 -0.68 -8.86
CA VAL A 284 -1.01 -1.79 -8.66
C VAL A 284 -1.65 -2.77 -7.67
N PHE A 285 -2.70 -3.43 -8.10
CA PHE A 285 -2.94 -4.82 -7.74
C PHE A 285 -2.17 -5.70 -8.73
N ASP A 286 -0.89 -5.38 -8.96
CA ASP A 286 -0.01 -6.16 -9.79
C ASP A 286 0.20 -7.56 -9.21
N LEU A 287 0.64 -8.48 -10.07
CA LEU A 287 1.02 -9.85 -9.69
C LEU A 287 1.90 -9.91 -8.43
N TYR A 288 2.78 -8.92 -8.23
CA TYR A 288 3.58 -8.74 -7.01
C TYR A 288 2.75 -8.48 -5.75
N GLN A 289 1.61 -7.84 -5.87
CA GLN A 289 0.76 -7.50 -4.72
C GLN A 289 -0.33 -8.55 -4.46
N GLN A 290 -0.56 -9.50 -5.35
CA GLN A 290 -1.49 -10.60 -5.12
C GLN A 290 -1.14 -11.42 -3.87
N ASN A 291 0.14 -11.47 -3.51
CA ASN A 291 0.59 -12.10 -2.26
C ASN A 291 0.24 -11.29 -0.99
N LEU A 292 -0.16 -10.03 -1.13
CA LEU A 292 -0.52 -9.14 -0.02
C LEU A 292 -2.03 -8.93 0.10
N TYR A 293 -2.75 -9.08 -1.01
CA TYR A 293 -4.19 -8.81 -1.11
C TYR A 293 -4.93 -10.06 -1.60
N GLY A 294 -5.78 -10.62 -0.74
CA GLY A 294 -6.62 -11.77 -1.09
C GLY A 294 -7.89 -11.34 -1.81
N ASP A 295 -8.23 -12.03 -2.89
CA ASP A 295 -9.53 -11.96 -3.61
C ASP A 295 -10.09 -10.55 -3.88
N PRO A 296 -9.38 -9.65 -4.58
CA PRO A 296 -9.86 -8.31 -4.84
C PRO A 296 -11.18 -8.34 -5.64
N THR A 297 -12.17 -7.62 -5.10
CA THR A 297 -13.50 -7.47 -5.72
C THR A 297 -13.79 -6.00 -5.96
N VAL A 298 -14.19 -5.65 -7.17
CA VAL A 298 -14.41 -4.27 -7.60
C VAL A 298 -15.89 -3.93 -7.66
N TYR A 299 -16.24 -2.80 -7.08
CA TYR A 299 -17.57 -2.20 -7.06
C TYR A 299 -17.51 -0.86 -7.77
N VAL A 300 -18.12 -0.74 -8.94
CA VAL A 300 -18.18 0.53 -9.68
C VAL A 300 -19.27 1.39 -9.06
N LEU A 301 -18.87 2.52 -8.50
CA LEU A 301 -19.76 3.48 -7.83
C LEU A 301 -20.29 4.52 -8.80
N GLU A 302 -19.51 4.88 -9.82
CA GLU A 302 -19.90 5.82 -10.85
C GLU A 302 -19.30 5.46 -12.19
N GLU A 303 -20.14 5.52 -13.22
CA GLU A 303 -19.69 5.50 -14.62
C GLU A 303 -20.10 6.81 -15.28
N ARG A 304 -19.24 7.29 -16.17
CA ARG A 304 -19.49 8.48 -16.96
C ARG A 304 -19.16 8.24 -18.43
N GLN A 305 -20.10 8.62 -19.30
CA GLN A 305 -19.87 8.58 -20.72
C GLN A 305 -18.91 9.72 -21.12
N ILE A 306 -17.76 9.38 -21.71
CA ILE A 306 -16.78 10.32 -22.21
C ILE A 306 -16.43 9.92 -23.64
N GLY A 307 -16.82 10.74 -24.60
CA GLY A 307 -16.70 10.38 -26.01
C GLY A 307 -17.53 9.15 -26.36
N GLN A 308 -16.89 8.14 -26.91
CA GLN A 308 -17.54 6.89 -27.34
C GLN A 308 -17.52 5.77 -26.28
N ARG A 309 -16.88 5.99 -25.12
CA ARG A 309 -16.72 4.97 -24.09
C ARG A 309 -17.29 5.41 -22.75
N SER A 310 -17.76 4.42 -21.99
CA SER A 310 -18.18 4.61 -20.60
C SER A 310 -17.02 4.23 -19.66
N TYR A 311 -16.61 5.17 -18.82
CA TYR A 311 -15.46 5.06 -17.94
C TYR A 311 -15.93 4.81 -16.50
N PRO A 312 -15.32 3.87 -15.76
CA PRO A 312 -15.58 3.69 -14.32
C PRO A 312 -14.85 4.79 -13.54
N THR A 313 -15.46 5.99 -13.49
CA THR A 313 -14.83 7.17 -12.94
C THR A 313 -14.63 7.13 -11.43
N ARG A 314 -15.41 6.31 -10.71
CA ARG A 314 -15.27 6.05 -9.27
C ARG A 314 -15.58 4.60 -8.97
N TYR A 315 -14.71 3.95 -8.25
CA TYR A 315 -14.91 2.56 -7.85
C TYR A 315 -14.20 2.24 -6.53
N ALA A 316 -14.67 1.22 -5.85
CA ALA A 316 -14.05 0.68 -4.65
C ALA A 316 -13.54 -0.74 -4.94
N VAL A 317 -12.32 -1.02 -4.50
CA VAL A 317 -11.74 -2.36 -4.55
C VAL A 317 -11.66 -2.88 -3.13
N VAL A 318 -12.40 -3.93 -2.81
CA VAL A 318 -12.41 -4.59 -1.50
C VAL A 318 -11.58 -5.86 -1.59
N TYR A 319 -10.74 -6.10 -0.60
CA TYR A 319 -9.81 -7.23 -0.57
C TYR A 319 -9.53 -7.67 0.87
N GLN A 320 -8.93 -8.85 1.03
CA GLN A 320 -8.34 -9.23 2.30
C GLN A 320 -6.91 -8.69 2.36
N GLU A 321 -6.63 -7.78 3.27
CA GLU A 321 -5.28 -7.28 3.54
C GLU A 321 -4.55 -8.31 4.39
N LEU A 322 -3.67 -9.10 3.79
CA LEU A 322 -3.04 -10.26 4.44
C LEU A 322 -2.06 -9.86 5.55
N ALA A 323 -1.33 -8.76 5.36
CA ALA A 323 -0.38 -8.27 6.37
C ALA A 323 -1.06 -7.77 7.65
N PHE A 324 -2.27 -7.22 7.54
CA PHE A 324 -3.09 -6.80 8.67
C PHE A 324 -4.08 -7.88 9.13
N ASN A 325 -4.19 -8.97 8.37
CA ASN A 325 -5.19 -10.03 8.56
C ASN A 325 -6.62 -9.48 8.74
N ARG A 326 -7.00 -8.50 7.94
CA ARG A 326 -8.29 -7.80 8.01
C ARG A 326 -8.79 -7.43 6.62
N PRO A 327 -10.10 -7.27 6.44
CA PRO A 327 -10.63 -6.68 5.23
C PRO A 327 -10.08 -5.27 5.02
N GLY A 328 -9.58 -5.02 3.83
CA GLY A 328 -9.16 -3.70 3.38
C GLY A 328 -9.95 -3.26 2.16
N TYR A 329 -9.89 -1.97 1.85
CA TYR A 329 -10.44 -1.48 0.61
C TYR A 329 -9.68 -0.24 0.12
N ARG A 330 -9.72 -0.05 -1.18
CA ARG A 330 -9.19 1.12 -1.85
C ARG A 330 -10.31 1.83 -2.60
N LEU A 331 -10.44 3.13 -2.37
CA LEU A 331 -11.24 4.02 -3.17
C LEU A 331 -10.37 4.54 -4.31
N ALA A 332 -10.87 4.45 -5.53
CA ALA A 332 -10.16 4.92 -6.70
C ALA A 332 -11.07 5.77 -7.58
N TRP A 333 -10.55 6.86 -8.10
CA TRP A 333 -11.27 7.72 -9.03
C TRP A 333 -10.33 8.27 -10.11
N THR A 334 -10.91 8.62 -11.27
CA THR A 334 -10.12 9.23 -12.33
C THR A 334 -9.71 10.65 -11.98
N THR A 335 -8.44 10.98 -12.16
CA THR A 335 -7.89 12.33 -12.02
C THR A 335 -7.60 12.97 -13.39
N ALA A 336 -7.70 12.19 -14.47
CA ALA A 336 -7.57 12.70 -15.82
C ALA A 336 -8.80 13.57 -16.19
N SER A 337 -8.56 14.66 -16.91
CA SER A 337 -9.64 15.51 -17.43
C SER A 337 -10.39 14.81 -18.57
N ASP A 338 -11.65 15.19 -18.79
CA ASP A 338 -12.47 14.64 -19.87
C ASP A 338 -11.83 14.85 -21.25
N ASP A 339 -11.14 15.97 -21.45
CA ASP A 339 -10.49 16.28 -22.72
C ASP A 339 -9.22 15.42 -22.92
N ALA A 340 -8.45 15.18 -21.86
CA ALA A 340 -7.31 14.27 -21.92
C ALA A 340 -7.77 12.84 -22.21
N LEU A 341 -8.84 12.38 -21.58
CA LEU A 341 -9.43 11.06 -21.85
C LEU A 341 -9.97 10.94 -23.27
N LYS A 342 -10.61 11.98 -23.82
CA LYS A 342 -11.06 11.99 -25.23
C LYS A 342 -9.87 11.91 -26.18
N ALA A 343 -8.79 12.66 -25.89
CA ALA A 343 -7.59 12.63 -26.74
C ALA A 343 -6.93 11.24 -26.73
N ALA A 344 -6.78 10.63 -25.55
CA ALA A 344 -6.25 9.27 -25.41
C ALA A 344 -7.15 8.23 -26.09
N GLN A 345 -8.47 8.37 -26.00
CA GLN A 345 -9.45 7.50 -26.64
C GLN A 345 -9.30 7.45 -28.16
N VAL A 346 -9.01 8.59 -28.82
CA VAL A 346 -8.82 8.64 -30.28
C VAL A 346 -7.68 7.71 -30.71
N ALA A 347 -6.56 7.72 -29.96
CA ALA A 347 -5.41 6.87 -30.26
C ALA A 347 -5.76 5.37 -30.03
N SER A 348 -6.40 5.05 -28.90
CA SER A 348 -6.67 3.66 -28.55
C SER A 348 -7.85 3.04 -29.32
N LEU A 349 -8.76 3.83 -29.89
CA LEU A 349 -9.80 3.32 -30.80
C LEU A 349 -9.22 2.75 -32.09
N LYS A 350 -8.12 3.31 -32.58
CA LYS A 350 -7.42 2.73 -33.72
C LYS A 350 -6.76 1.41 -33.34
N GLU A 351 -6.03 1.37 -32.23
CA GLU A 351 -5.41 0.15 -31.71
C GLU A 351 -6.44 -0.97 -31.51
N GLN A 352 -7.61 -0.65 -30.93
CA GLN A 352 -8.69 -1.61 -30.73
C GLN A 352 -9.17 -2.22 -32.05
N LYS A 353 -9.40 -1.40 -33.08
CA LYS A 353 -9.83 -1.89 -34.41
C LYS A 353 -8.78 -2.80 -35.06
N ASP A 354 -7.51 -2.43 -34.93
CA ASP A 354 -6.40 -3.22 -35.45
C ASP A 354 -6.30 -4.57 -34.72
N GLU A 355 -6.49 -4.58 -33.40
CA GLU A 355 -6.49 -5.80 -32.58
C GLU A 355 -7.69 -6.71 -32.91
N GLU A 356 -8.90 -6.15 -33.05
CA GLU A 356 -10.11 -6.90 -33.45
C GLU A 356 -9.95 -7.53 -34.85
N ALA A 357 -9.35 -6.78 -35.78
CA ALA A 357 -9.05 -7.27 -37.11
C ALA A 357 -8.03 -8.42 -37.09
N HIS A 358 -6.99 -8.30 -36.29
CA HIS A 358 -5.98 -9.35 -36.12
C HIS A 358 -6.58 -10.61 -35.47
N GLN A 359 -7.41 -10.46 -34.43
CA GLN A 359 -8.10 -11.60 -33.79
C GLN A 359 -9.06 -12.29 -34.75
N ALA A 360 -9.79 -11.54 -35.58
CA ALA A 360 -10.68 -12.09 -36.59
C ALA A 360 -9.89 -12.87 -37.68
N ALA A 361 -8.73 -12.36 -38.08
CA ALA A 361 -7.84 -13.06 -39.01
C ALA A 361 -7.26 -14.34 -38.42
N SER A 362 -6.84 -14.30 -37.15
CA SER A 362 -6.33 -15.47 -36.41
C SER A 362 -7.37 -16.57 -36.30
N LYS A 363 -8.61 -16.25 -35.93
CA LYS A 363 -9.73 -17.23 -35.87
C LYS A 363 -10.00 -17.87 -37.23
N LYS A 364 -10.01 -17.07 -38.32
CA LYS A 364 -10.17 -17.63 -39.69
C LYS A 364 -9.03 -18.58 -40.04
N ASN A 365 -7.80 -18.25 -39.66
CA ASN A 365 -6.65 -19.11 -39.92
C ASN A 365 -6.73 -20.41 -39.12
N GLU A 366 -7.17 -20.35 -37.86
CA GLU A 366 -7.37 -21.54 -37.01
C GLU A 366 -8.49 -22.45 -37.56
N GLU A 367 -9.61 -21.86 -37.98
CA GLU A 367 -10.69 -22.62 -38.64
C GLU A 367 -10.25 -23.29 -39.96
N ALA A 368 -9.44 -22.53 -40.74
CA ALA A 368 -8.86 -23.08 -41.98
C ALA A 368 -7.87 -24.22 -41.69
N ALA A 369 -7.05 -24.08 -40.63
CA ALA A 369 -6.13 -25.12 -40.20
C ALA A 369 -6.90 -26.41 -39.76
N LYS A 370 -7.95 -26.27 -38.95
CA LYS A 370 -8.81 -27.40 -38.52
C LYS A 370 -9.47 -28.07 -39.70
N LYS A 371 -9.95 -27.33 -40.72
CA LYS A 371 -10.50 -27.90 -41.95
C LYS A 371 -9.46 -28.71 -42.73
N ARG A 372 -8.25 -28.18 -42.90
CA ARG A 372 -7.14 -28.89 -43.56
C ARG A 372 -6.74 -30.16 -42.80
N GLU A 373 -6.70 -30.12 -41.49
CA GLU A 373 -6.41 -31.29 -40.66
C GLU A 373 -7.48 -32.37 -40.81
N ALA A 374 -8.75 -31.99 -40.78
CA ALA A 374 -9.87 -32.92 -41.02
C ALA A 374 -9.85 -33.54 -42.45
N GLU A 375 -9.45 -32.72 -43.46
CA GLU A 375 -9.27 -33.25 -44.82
C GLU A 375 -8.10 -34.22 -44.91
N LEU A 376 -6.97 -33.93 -44.30
CA LEU A 376 -5.81 -34.82 -44.20
C LEU A 376 -6.15 -36.13 -43.50
N ASP A 377 -6.87 -36.08 -42.40
CA ASP A 377 -7.32 -37.27 -41.66
C ASP A 377 -8.27 -38.15 -42.55
N SER A 378 -9.17 -37.50 -43.30
CA SER A 378 -10.05 -38.21 -44.24
C SER A 378 -9.31 -38.89 -45.37
N LEU A 379 -8.28 -38.22 -45.91
CA LEU A 379 -7.39 -38.75 -46.96
C LEU A 379 -6.52 -39.91 -46.43
N THR A 380 -6.01 -39.78 -45.22
CA THR A 380 -5.22 -40.85 -44.56
C THR A 380 -6.07 -42.09 -44.33
N LYS A 381 -7.28 -41.96 -43.82
CA LYS A 381 -8.22 -43.06 -43.66
C LYS A 381 -8.56 -43.75 -44.99
N LYS A 382 -8.80 -42.97 -46.06
CA LYS A 382 -9.07 -43.54 -47.40
C LYS A 382 -7.85 -44.31 -47.92
N LYS A 383 -6.60 -43.84 -47.70
CA LYS A 383 -5.40 -44.59 -48.08
C LYS A 383 -5.22 -45.87 -47.30
N ASP A 384 -5.45 -45.83 -45.97
CA ASP A 384 -5.38 -47.02 -45.12
C ASP A 384 -6.43 -48.06 -45.49
N ASP A 385 -7.67 -47.65 -45.79
CA ASP A 385 -8.72 -48.53 -46.22
C ASP A 385 -8.44 -49.15 -47.62
N ALA A 386 -7.85 -48.36 -48.54
CA ALA A 386 -7.42 -48.85 -49.82
C ALA A 386 -6.25 -49.85 -49.67
N GLY A 387 -5.28 -49.55 -48.82
CA GLY A 387 -4.19 -50.49 -48.48
C GLY A 387 -4.65 -51.79 -47.87
N LYS A 388 -5.59 -51.75 -46.93
CA LYS A 388 -6.22 -52.95 -46.34
C LYS A 388 -6.96 -53.78 -47.34
N LYS A 389 -7.67 -53.14 -48.29
CA LYS A 389 -8.37 -53.87 -49.39
C LYS A 389 -7.38 -54.54 -50.33
N GLN A 390 -6.32 -53.87 -50.71
CA GLN A 390 -5.26 -54.46 -51.54
C GLN A 390 -4.55 -55.61 -50.82
N PHE A 391 -4.23 -55.47 -49.55
CA PHE A 391 -3.63 -56.54 -48.76
C PHE A 391 -4.52 -57.78 -48.66
N LYS A 392 -5.82 -57.60 -48.35
CA LYS A 392 -6.79 -58.70 -48.33
C LYS A 392 -6.94 -59.41 -49.69
N LYS A 393 -6.90 -58.60 -50.77
CA LYS A 393 -6.97 -59.19 -52.14
C LYS A 393 -5.72 -60.00 -52.43
N GLY A 394 -4.54 -59.46 -52.13
CA GLY A 394 -3.25 -60.19 -52.30
C GLY A 394 -3.20 -61.45 -51.45
N GLN A 395 -3.68 -61.46 -50.23
CA GLN A 395 -3.71 -62.58 -49.36
C GLN A 395 -4.69 -63.66 -49.96
N SER A 396 -5.87 -63.30 -50.43
CA SER A 396 -6.83 -64.19 -51.09
C SER A 396 -6.32 -64.82 -52.40
N ASP A 397 -5.56 -64.04 -53.18
CA ASP A 397 -4.91 -64.48 -54.41
C ASP A 397 -3.77 -65.48 -54.08
N LEU A 398 -3.01 -65.28 -53.05
CA LEU A 398 -1.93 -66.15 -52.56
C LEU A 398 -2.51 -67.47 -52.00
N GLU A 399 -3.59 -67.42 -51.23
CA GLU A 399 -4.30 -68.60 -50.71
C GLU A 399 -4.85 -69.51 -51.86
N LYS A 400 -5.35 -68.88 -52.96
CA LYS A 400 -5.74 -69.63 -54.17
C LYS A 400 -4.58 -70.25 -54.92
N GLU A 401 -3.42 -69.58 -55.02
CA GLU A 401 -2.22 -70.13 -55.64
C GLU A 401 -1.64 -71.27 -54.83
N LEU A 402 -1.70 -71.23 -53.51
CA LEU A 402 -1.17 -72.29 -52.62
C LEU A 402 -2.16 -73.46 -52.41
N GLY A 403 -3.38 -73.45 -52.98
CA GLY A 403 -4.33 -74.58 -52.96
C GLY A 403 -5.02 -74.81 -51.63
N PHE A 404 -5.20 -73.72 -50.80
CA PHE A 404 -6.01 -73.74 -49.57
C PHE A 404 -7.40 -73.31 -49.82
#